data_a17616d4ad73a8c27c7686a030c9e9f2
#
_entry.id   a17616d4ad73a8c27c7686a030c9e9f2
#
_cell.length_a   1.000
_cell.length_b   1.000
_cell.length_c   1.000
_cell.angle_alpha   90.00
_cell.angle_beta   90.00
_cell.angle_gamma   90.00
#
_symmetry.space_group_name_H-M   'P 1'
#
loop_
_entity.id
_entity.type
_entity.pdbx_description
1 polymer ?
#
loop_
_entity_poly.entity_id
_entity_poly.type
_entity_poly.pdbx_seq_one_letter_code
_entity_poly.pdbx_strand_id
1 'polypeptide(L)'
;SLLYEKGLLSRCATRGDGSVGEDVTANLRTVRNIPLRLDDSHGPVPARLEVRGEVLIGRKRFEQFNQEREAGGRTRLANPRNAAAGALRQKYSAITASRRLSLFAYAWGEVSKPVAETHWEFLERLRAWEFPTNPLAVLKGSVQGCLEFSDATVEKRPGLEYEIDGMVYKVNRLDWQQRLGNVSRAPRWAIAHKFPAEKAETVLTDI
;
A
#
# COMPACT_ATOMS: atom_id res chain seq x y z
N SER A 1 4.10 -8.31 0.60
CA SER A 1 3.04 -9.30 0.85
C SER A 1 3.04 -9.72 2.31
N LEU A 2 1.87 -10.09 2.81
CA LEU A 2 1.63 -10.58 4.17
C LEU A 2 0.91 -11.92 4.06
N LEU A 3 1.54 -12.99 4.52
CA LEU A 3 0.96 -14.32 4.50
C LEU A 3 0.34 -14.66 5.86
N TYR A 4 -0.92 -15.02 5.84
CA TYR A 4 -1.65 -15.53 6.99
C TYR A 4 -1.92 -17.02 6.82
N GLU A 5 -1.65 -17.78 7.86
CA GLU A 5 -1.97 -19.20 7.95
C GLU A 5 -2.84 -19.44 9.17
N LYS A 6 -4.03 -20.03 8.97
CA LYS A 6 -5.05 -20.23 10.03
C LYS A 6 -5.33 -18.94 10.81
N GLY A 7 -5.42 -17.81 10.10
CA GLY A 7 -5.68 -16.49 10.66
C GLY A 7 -4.50 -15.81 11.37
N LEU A 8 -3.33 -16.44 11.47
CA LEU A 8 -2.14 -15.85 12.09
C LEU A 8 -1.15 -15.33 11.05
N LEU A 9 -0.59 -14.13 11.27
CA LEU A 9 0.47 -13.59 10.43
C LEU A 9 1.72 -14.47 10.54
N SER A 10 1.98 -15.22 9.49
CA SER A 10 3.07 -16.21 9.41
C SER A 10 4.33 -15.59 8.82
N ARG A 11 4.23 -14.93 7.67
CA ARG A 11 5.38 -14.38 6.94
C ARG A 11 5.03 -13.06 6.25
N CYS A 12 6.04 -12.18 6.15
CA CYS A 12 5.94 -10.97 5.34
C CYS A 12 7.17 -10.86 4.44
N ALA A 13 6.95 -10.47 3.17
CA ALA A 13 8.02 -10.30 2.21
C ALA A 13 7.87 -9.00 1.42
N THR A 14 9.00 -8.42 1.00
CA THR A 14 9.02 -7.33 0.03
C THR A 14 8.60 -7.84 -1.36
N ARG A 15 8.28 -6.93 -2.29
CA ARG A 15 7.94 -7.29 -3.66
C ARG A 15 9.12 -7.99 -4.38
N GLY A 16 10.36 -7.62 -4.03
CA GLY A 16 11.54 -8.11 -4.73
C GLY A 16 11.47 -7.91 -6.24
N ASP A 17 11.85 -8.93 -6.98
CA ASP A 17 11.74 -8.99 -8.44
C ASP A 17 10.36 -9.47 -8.94
N GLY A 18 9.46 -9.77 -8.02
CA GLY A 18 8.12 -10.34 -8.27
C GLY A 18 8.03 -11.84 -7.98
N SER A 19 9.15 -12.53 -7.89
CA SER A 19 9.24 -13.98 -7.56
C SER A 19 9.93 -14.20 -6.22
N VAL A 20 10.99 -13.47 -5.95
CA VAL A 20 11.76 -13.54 -4.70
C VAL A 20 11.79 -12.19 -4.03
N GLY A 21 11.42 -12.14 -2.76
CA GLY A 21 11.45 -10.94 -1.92
C GLY A 21 12.19 -11.19 -0.62
N GLU A 22 12.66 -10.11 0.01
CA GLU A 22 13.30 -10.17 1.33
C GLU A 22 12.27 -10.46 2.41
N ASP A 23 12.60 -11.34 3.35
CA ASP A 23 11.79 -11.55 4.55
C ASP A 23 11.90 -10.32 5.47
N VAL A 24 10.77 -9.68 5.72
CA VAL A 24 10.63 -8.50 6.58
C VAL A 24 9.62 -8.73 7.70
N THR A 25 9.37 -9.99 8.05
CA THR A 25 8.34 -10.39 9.03
C THR A 25 8.54 -9.71 10.38
N ALA A 26 9.76 -9.73 10.93
CA ALA A 26 10.06 -9.10 12.21
C ALA A 26 9.79 -7.59 12.19
N ASN A 27 10.09 -6.95 11.06
CA ASN A 27 9.90 -5.52 10.86
C ASN A 27 8.41 -5.16 10.72
N LEU A 28 7.66 -5.89 9.87
CA LEU A 28 6.24 -5.62 9.65
C LEU A 28 5.37 -5.93 10.88
N ARG A 29 5.78 -6.84 11.75
CA ARG A 29 5.12 -7.07 13.04
C ARG A 29 5.15 -5.84 13.97
N THR A 30 6.04 -4.87 13.72
CA THR A 30 6.08 -3.60 14.47
C THR A 30 5.15 -2.52 13.91
N VAL A 31 4.55 -2.74 12.74
CA VAL A 31 3.62 -1.82 12.10
C VAL A 31 2.23 -2.00 12.72
N ARG A 32 1.81 -1.02 13.52
CA ARG A 32 0.67 -1.16 14.44
C ARG A 32 -0.68 -1.40 13.79
N ASN A 33 -0.87 -0.98 12.55
CA ASN A 33 -2.13 -1.15 11.82
C ASN A 33 -2.18 -2.42 10.96
N ILE A 34 -1.24 -3.35 11.17
CA ILE A 34 -1.28 -4.69 10.58
C ILE A 34 -1.84 -5.65 11.62
N PRO A 35 -2.98 -6.32 11.38
CA PRO A 35 -3.51 -7.31 12.29
C PRO A 35 -2.55 -8.51 12.35
N LEU A 36 -2.08 -8.87 13.54
CA LEU A 36 -1.25 -10.07 13.72
C LEU A 36 -2.07 -11.35 13.71
N ARG A 37 -3.37 -11.21 13.98
CA ARG A 37 -4.37 -12.29 13.94
C ARG A 37 -5.64 -11.74 13.29
N LEU A 38 -6.19 -12.47 12.34
CA LEU A 38 -7.48 -12.18 11.73
C LEU A 38 -8.60 -12.78 12.58
N ASP A 39 -9.63 -11.99 12.81
CA ASP A 39 -10.81 -12.41 13.56
C ASP A 39 -11.85 -13.00 12.59
N ASP A 40 -12.35 -14.17 12.88
CA ASP A 40 -13.40 -14.86 12.11
C ASP A 40 -14.83 -14.47 12.53
N SER A 41 -14.99 -13.64 13.55
CA SER A 41 -16.30 -13.11 14.00
C SER A 41 -17.03 -12.31 12.91
N HIS A 42 -16.27 -11.73 11.97
CA HIS A 42 -16.78 -10.99 10.82
C HIS A 42 -16.85 -11.81 9.51
N GLY A 43 -16.77 -13.13 9.63
CA GLY A 43 -16.85 -14.09 8.54
C GLY A 43 -15.61 -14.97 8.41
N PRO A 44 -15.71 -16.08 7.69
CA PRO A 44 -14.67 -17.10 7.69
C PRO A 44 -13.36 -16.59 7.13
N VAL A 45 -12.27 -16.83 7.87
CA VAL A 45 -10.90 -16.56 7.44
C VAL A 45 -10.39 -17.77 6.67
N PRO A 46 -9.81 -17.60 5.46
CA PRO A 46 -9.20 -18.69 4.71
C PRO A 46 -8.06 -19.34 5.50
N ALA A 47 -7.88 -20.65 5.34
CA ALA A 47 -6.76 -21.35 5.96
C ALA A 47 -5.41 -20.79 5.54
N ARG A 48 -5.33 -20.25 4.30
CA ARG A 48 -4.17 -19.55 3.75
C ARG A 48 -4.64 -18.32 3.00
N LEU A 49 -4.07 -17.17 3.32
CA LEU A 49 -4.40 -15.87 2.72
C LEU A 49 -3.13 -15.05 2.59
N GLU A 50 -2.76 -14.68 1.38
CA GLU A 50 -1.75 -13.65 1.11
C GLU A 50 -2.43 -12.32 0.85
N VAL A 51 -2.16 -11.32 1.68
CA VAL A 51 -2.62 -9.93 1.49
C VAL A 51 -1.47 -9.10 0.95
N ARG A 52 -1.74 -8.28 -0.07
CA ARG A 52 -0.79 -7.33 -0.64
C ARG A 52 -1.15 -5.92 -0.23
N GLY A 53 -0.14 -5.19 0.22
CA GLY A 53 -0.29 -3.82 0.68
C GLY A 53 0.90 -2.95 0.33
N GLU A 54 0.74 -1.64 0.49
CA GLU A 54 1.81 -0.66 0.39
C GLU A 54 2.12 -0.13 1.78
N VAL A 55 3.41 -0.17 2.15
CA VAL A 55 3.89 0.43 3.40
C VAL A 55 4.24 1.89 3.12
N LEU A 56 3.80 2.76 4.00
CA LEU A 56 3.98 4.20 3.85
C LEU A 56 4.40 4.86 5.18
N ILE A 57 4.92 6.06 5.07
CA ILE A 57 5.13 6.99 6.18
C ILE A 57 4.28 8.22 5.97
N GLY A 58 3.50 8.63 6.97
CA GLY A 58 2.69 9.84 6.89
C GLY A 58 3.54 11.11 6.81
N ARG A 59 3.05 12.16 6.12
CA ARG A 59 3.78 13.42 5.87
C ARG A 59 4.32 14.05 7.15
N LYS A 60 3.48 14.18 8.19
CA LYS A 60 3.91 14.73 9.50
C LYS A 60 5.06 13.92 10.10
N ARG A 61 4.97 12.59 10.06
CA ARG A 61 6.03 11.73 10.59
C ARG A 61 7.29 11.77 9.74
N PHE A 62 7.15 11.85 8.43
CA PHE A 62 8.29 12.01 7.51
C PHE A 62 9.05 13.31 7.78
N GLU A 63 8.35 14.41 8.00
CA GLU A 63 8.95 15.69 8.32
C GLU A 63 9.67 15.62 9.68
N GLN A 64 9.04 15.09 10.73
CA GLN A 64 9.69 14.87 12.02
C GLN A 64 10.96 14.02 11.90
N PHE A 65 10.88 12.96 11.08
CA PHE A 65 12.03 12.10 10.84
C PHE A 65 13.18 12.84 10.14
N ASN A 66 12.87 13.72 9.21
CA ASN A 66 13.88 14.56 8.55
C ASN A 66 14.51 15.57 9.54
N GLN A 67 13.73 16.18 10.42
CA GLN A 67 14.24 17.04 11.48
C GLN A 67 15.17 16.28 12.45
N GLU A 68 14.78 15.06 12.86
CA GLU A 68 15.63 14.18 13.67
C GLU A 68 16.98 13.87 12.96
N ARG A 69 16.94 13.70 11.63
CA ARG A 69 18.15 13.44 10.82
C ARG A 69 19.07 14.65 10.78
N GLU A 70 18.52 15.83 10.52
CA GLU A 70 19.29 17.09 10.47
C GLU A 70 19.93 17.41 11.83
N ALA A 71 19.17 17.25 12.91
CA ALA A 71 19.70 17.40 14.27
C ALA A 71 20.86 16.42 14.57
N GLY A 72 20.85 15.24 13.92
CA GLY A 72 21.93 14.25 13.99
C GLY A 72 23.02 14.42 12.91
N GLY A 73 23.07 15.57 12.20
CA GLY A 73 24.07 15.86 11.16
C GLY A 73 23.92 15.03 9.88
N ARG A 74 22.73 14.49 9.62
CA ARG A 74 22.43 13.67 8.43
C ARG A 74 21.58 14.44 7.43
N THR A 75 21.83 14.24 6.14
CA THR A 75 21.03 14.83 5.05
C THR A 75 19.56 14.39 5.12
N ARG A 76 18.65 15.32 4.82
CA ARG A 76 17.22 15.03 4.64
C ARG A 76 17.00 13.98 3.55
N LEU A 77 15.97 13.19 3.72
CA LEU A 77 15.45 12.31 2.66
C LEU A 77 14.45 13.11 1.82
N ALA A 78 14.58 13.02 0.51
CA ALA A 78 13.71 13.76 -0.42
C ALA A 78 12.35 13.08 -0.64
N ASN A 79 12.27 11.75 -0.45
CA ASN A 79 11.11 10.97 -0.86
C ASN A 79 10.61 10.08 0.29
N PRO A 80 9.34 10.29 0.76
CA PRO A 80 8.75 9.48 1.84
C PRO A 80 8.59 8.00 1.45
N ARG A 81 8.36 7.68 0.18
CA ARG A 81 8.26 6.28 -0.29
C ARG A 81 9.60 5.55 -0.11
N ASN A 82 10.70 6.17 -0.51
CA ASN A 82 12.04 5.61 -0.33
C ASN A 82 12.41 5.53 1.16
N ALA A 83 12.00 6.52 1.94
CA ALA A 83 12.18 6.50 3.40
C ALA A 83 11.42 5.32 4.05
N ALA A 84 10.18 5.06 3.65
CA ALA A 84 9.41 3.92 4.13
C ALA A 84 10.04 2.59 3.72
N ALA A 85 10.48 2.45 2.47
CA ALA A 85 11.16 1.24 1.98
C ALA A 85 12.47 0.98 2.74
N GLY A 86 13.27 2.01 2.97
CA GLY A 86 14.51 1.92 3.75
C GLY A 86 14.25 1.62 5.24
N ALA A 87 13.18 2.19 5.80
CA ALA A 87 12.78 1.92 7.18
C ALA A 87 12.27 0.48 7.38
N LEU A 88 11.67 -0.11 6.35
CA LEU A 88 11.19 -1.49 6.39
C LEU A 88 12.34 -2.52 6.38
N ARG A 89 13.45 -2.20 5.70
CA ARG A 89 14.60 -3.11 5.52
C ARG A 89 15.68 -2.96 6.58
N GLN A 90 15.32 -2.53 7.80
CA GLN A 90 16.28 -2.39 8.89
C GLN A 90 16.65 -3.74 9.49
N LYS A 91 17.93 -3.93 9.80
CA LYS A 91 18.42 -5.15 10.47
C LYS A 91 17.75 -5.37 11.84
N TYR A 92 17.47 -4.30 12.56
CA TYR A 92 16.83 -4.34 13.88
C TYR A 92 15.41 -3.80 13.79
N SER A 93 14.42 -4.61 14.09
CA SER A 93 13.00 -4.26 14.01
C SER A 93 12.61 -3.06 14.92
N ALA A 94 13.34 -2.83 16.01
CA ALA A 94 13.16 -1.66 16.86
C ALA A 94 13.36 -0.33 16.10
N ILE A 95 14.26 -0.30 15.10
CA ILE A 95 14.47 0.86 14.24
C ILE A 95 13.24 1.06 13.36
N THR A 96 12.70 -0.01 12.76
CA THR A 96 11.44 0.04 12.00
C THR A 96 10.29 0.54 12.86
N ALA A 97 10.15 0.02 14.09
CA ALA A 97 9.13 0.45 15.05
C ALA A 97 9.19 1.97 15.33
N SER A 98 10.38 2.54 15.50
CA SER A 98 10.55 3.97 15.72
C SER A 98 10.11 4.84 14.55
N ARG A 99 10.01 4.29 13.32
CA ARG A 99 9.59 5.01 12.12
C ARG A 99 8.09 5.21 12.04
N ARG A 100 7.31 4.45 12.81
CA ARG A 100 5.83 4.53 12.85
C ARG A 100 5.23 4.42 11.46
N LEU A 101 5.63 3.38 10.72
CA LEU A 101 5.09 3.07 9.41
C LEU A 101 3.62 2.68 9.51
N SER A 102 2.90 2.83 8.39
CA SER A 102 1.54 2.35 8.20
C SER A 102 1.46 1.50 6.94
N LEU A 103 0.41 0.70 6.82
CA LEU A 103 0.11 -0.11 5.64
C LEU A 103 -1.27 0.26 5.10
N PHE A 104 -1.44 0.23 3.78
CA PHE A 104 -2.74 0.08 3.13
C PHE A 104 -2.78 -1.22 2.35
N ALA A 105 -3.73 -2.09 2.69
CA ALA A 105 -4.00 -3.31 1.94
C ALA A 105 -4.85 -3.00 0.70
N TYR A 106 -4.52 -3.59 -0.46
CA TYR A 106 -5.19 -3.26 -1.72
C TYR A 106 -5.45 -4.45 -2.64
N ALA A 107 -4.89 -5.61 -2.36
CA ALA A 107 -5.04 -6.81 -3.18
C ALA A 107 -4.68 -8.07 -2.38
N TRP A 108 -4.84 -9.19 -3.03
CA TRP A 108 -4.41 -10.50 -2.52
C TRP A 108 -3.49 -11.21 -3.52
N GLY A 109 -2.79 -12.20 -3.04
CA GLY A 109 -2.06 -13.17 -3.82
C GLY A 109 -2.71 -14.54 -3.73
N GLU A 110 -2.06 -15.48 -3.06
CA GLU A 110 -2.60 -16.81 -2.83
C GLU A 110 -3.74 -16.78 -1.81
N VAL A 111 -4.83 -17.48 -2.10
CA VAL A 111 -5.95 -17.69 -1.18
C VAL A 111 -6.48 -19.11 -1.30
N SER A 112 -6.66 -19.80 -0.18
CA SER A 112 -7.09 -21.20 -0.15
C SER A 112 -8.56 -21.41 -0.55
N LYS A 113 -9.40 -20.37 -0.41
CA LYS A 113 -10.81 -20.34 -0.86
C LYS A 113 -11.16 -18.93 -1.30
N PRO A 114 -11.91 -18.76 -2.40
CA PRO A 114 -12.44 -17.47 -2.78
C PRO A 114 -13.24 -16.84 -1.63
N VAL A 115 -13.03 -15.55 -1.39
CA VAL A 115 -13.67 -14.80 -0.30
C VAL A 115 -14.57 -13.66 -0.80
N ALA A 116 -14.58 -13.43 -2.12
CA ALA A 116 -15.34 -12.38 -2.78
C ALA A 116 -15.55 -12.73 -4.27
N GLU A 117 -16.53 -12.14 -4.89
CA GLU A 117 -16.77 -12.19 -6.34
C GLU A 117 -16.29 -10.92 -7.04
N THR A 118 -16.16 -9.84 -6.29
CA THR A 118 -15.67 -8.55 -6.78
C THR A 118 -14.48 -8.04 -5.97
N HIS A 119 -13.68 -7.17 -6.59
CA HIS A 119 -12.55 -6.51 -5.91
C HIS A 119 -13.04 -5.63 -4.75
N TRP A 120 -14.20 -4.98 -4.92
CA TRP A 120 -14.81 -4.16 -3.88
C TRP A 120 -15.20 -5.00 -2.65
N GLU A 121 -15.91 -6.10 -2.86
CA GLU A 121 -16.24 -7.04 -1.76
C GLU A 121 -14.99 -7.55 -1.05
N PHE A 122 -13.90 -7.79 -1.79
CA PHE A 122 -12.64 -8.16 -1.16
C PHE A 122 -12.09 -7.04 -0.26
N LEU A 123 -12.15 -5.78 -0.70
CA LEU A 123 -11.75 -4.65 0.17
C LEU A 123 -12.64 -4.53 1.40
N GLU A 124 -13.95 -4.78 1.28
CA GLU A 124 -14.88 -4.83 2.42
C GLU A 124 -14.52 -5.98 3.36
N ARG A 125 -14.18 -7.14 2.81
CA ARG A 125 -13.70 -8.28 3.61
C ARG A 125 -12.41 -7.96 4.35
N LEU A 126 -11.46 -7.28 3.70
CA LEU A 126 -10.24 -6.81 4.38
C LEU A 126 -10.55 -5.87 5.54
N ARG A 127 -11.48 -4.93 5.37
CA ARG A 127 -11.92 -4.03 6.45
C ARG A 127 -12.55 -4.80 7.61
N ALA A 128 -13.37 -5.80 7.30
CA ALA A 128 -13.99 -6.68 8.31
C ALA A 128 -12.93 -7.47 9.11
N TRP A 129 -11.81 -7.81 8.50
CA TRP A 129 -10.66 -8.42 9.17
C TRP A 129 -9.66 -7.38 9.73
N GLU A 130 -10.10 -6.13 9.91
CA GLU A 130 -9.34 -5.02 10.49
C GLU A 130 -8.11 -4.58 9.69
N PHE A 131 -8.00 -4.95 8.41
CA PHE A 131 -6.96 -4.38 7.57
C PHE A 131 -7.28 -2.93 7.19
N PRO A 132 -6.30 -2.04 7.31
CA PRO A 132 -6.43 -0.70 6.77
C PRO A 132 -6.45 -0.76 5.24
N THR A 133 -7.49 -0.25 4.63
CA THR A 133 -7.58 -0.01 3.19
C THR A 133 -7.53 1.49 2.93
N ASN A 134 -7.17 1.88 1.70
CA ASN A 134 -7.16 3.30 1.37
C ASN A 134 -8.58 3.89 1.49
N PRO A 135 -8.80 4.93 2.32
CA PRO A 135 -10.12 5.53 2.50
C PRO A 135 -10.65 6.24 1.24
N LEU A 136 -9.76 6.56 0.29
CA LEU A 136 -10.14 7.14 -1.01
C LEU A 136 -10.54 6.08 -2.04
N ALA A 137 -10.47 4.79 -1.73
CA ALA A 137 -10.95 3.76 -2.64
C ALA A 137 -12.46 3.87 -2.81
N VAL A 138 -12.93 3.93 -4.06
CA VAL A 138 -14.35 4.07 -4.42
C VAL A 138 -14.70 3.15 -5.58
N LEU A 139 -15.96 2.74 -5.64
CA LEU A 139 -16.54 2.05 -6.79
C LEU A 139 -17.23 3.08 -7.69
N LYS A 140 -16.93 3.05 -8.99
CA LYS A 140 -17.56 3.91 -10.00
C LYS A 140 -18.19 3.06 -11.09
N GLY A 141 -19.37 3.49 -11.57
CA GLY A 141 -20.14 2.79 -12.60
C GLY A 141 -19.78 3.16 -14.03
N SER A 142 -18.93 4.18 -14.23
CA SER A 142 -18.58 4.67 -15.57
C SER A 142 -17.15 5.22 -15.63
N VAL A 143 -16.60 5.26 -16.84
CA VAL A 143 -15.29 5.89 -17.09
C VAL A 143 -15.33 7.37 -16.75
N GLN A 144 -16.42 8.07 -17.12
CA GLN A 144 -16.58 9.48 -16.81
C GLN A 144 -16.54 9.73 -15.30
N GLY A 145 -17.25 8.93 -14.50
CA GLY A 145 -17.19 9.03 -13.03
C GLY A 145 -15.81 8.71 -12.44
N CYS A 146 -14.99 7.88 -13.11
CA CYS A 146 -13.60 7.66 -12.73
C CYS A 146 -12.74 8.91 -12.98
N LEU A 147 -12.91 9.59 -14.11
CA LEU A 147 -12.16 10.80 -14.46
C LEU A 147 -12.53 11.95 -13.52
N GLU A 148 -13.81 12.19 -13.28
CA GLU A 148 -14.30 13.21 -12.33
C GLU A 148 -13.72 12.97 -10.91
N PHE A 149 -13.65 11.71 -10.49
CA PHE A 149 -13.05 11.37 -9.20
C PHE A 149 -11.54 11.59 -9.20
N SER A 150 -10.86 11.36 -10.32
CA SER A 150 -9.44 11.66 -10.47
C SER A 150 -9.17 13.16 -10.29
N ASP A 151 -9.91 14.01 -10.99
CA ASP A 151 -9.76 15.47 -10.93
C ASP A 151 -10.00 15.98 -9.50
N ALA A 152 -11.10 15.55 -8.87
CA ALA A 152 -11.37 15.89 -7.48
C ALA A 152 -10.30 15.37 -6.48
N THR A 153 -9.59 14.30 -6.83
CA THR A 153 -8.51 13.77 -6.00
C THR A 153 -7.22 14.57 -6.16
N VAL A 154 -6.95 15.08 -7.36
CA VAL A 154 -5.82 16.01 -7.60
C VAL A 154 -5.96 17.26 -6.72
N GLU A 155 -7.17 17.84 -6.63
CA GLU A 155 -7.43 18.99 -5.77
C GLU A 155 -7.20 18.68 -4.27
N LYS A 156 -7.55 17.48 -3.83
CA LYS A 156 -7.38 17.05 -2.44
C LYS A 156 -5.95 16.63 -2.09
N ARG A 157 -5.12 16.33 -3.09
CA ARG A 157 -3.76 15.81 -2.92
C ARG A 157 -2.89 16.58 -1.93
N PRO A 158 -2.84 17.93 -1.92
CA PRO A 158 -2.02 18.68 -0.97
C PRO A 158 -2.41 18.47 0.50
N GLY A 159 -3.71 18.22 0.76
CA GLY A 159 -4.25 18.03 2.11
C GLY A 159 -4.17 16.61 2.65
N LEU A 160 -3.72 15.63 1.86
CA LEU A 160 -3.63 14.25 2.31
C LEU A 160 -2.47 14.05 3.30
N GLU A 161 -2.68 13.17 4.27
CA GLU A 161 -1.65 12.82 5.26
C GLU A 161 -0.51 11.97 4.67
N TYR A 162 -0.65 11.46 3.45
CA TYR A 162 0.33 10.66 2.71
C TYR A 162 0.43 11.14 1.26
N GLU A 163 1.54 10.83 0.62
CA GLU A 163 1.75 11.21 -0.79
C GLU A 163 1.12 10.19 -1.73
N ILE A 164 0.53 10.72 -2.80
CA ILE A 164 0.02 9.95 -3.94
C ILE A 164 0.56 10.54 -5.24
N ASP A 165 0.85 9.68 -6.20
CA ASP A 165 1.38 10.05 -7.52
C ASP A 165 0.41 9.74 -8.66
N GLY A 166 -0.74 9.19 -8.34
CA GLY A 166 -1.76 8.80 -9.29
C GLY A 166 -2.82 7.88 -8.70
N MET A 167 -3.65 7.36 -9.59
CA MET A 167 -4.73 6.44 -9.28
C MET A 167 -4.53 5.13 -10.03
N VAL A 168 -5.13 4.07 -9.52
CA VAL A 168 -5.20 2.78 -10.23
C VAL A 168 -6.66 2.41 -10.39
N TYR A 169 -7.11 2.37 -11.63
CA TYR A 169 -8.42 1.84 -11.98
C TYR A 169 -8.32 0.32 -12.15
N LYS A 170 -9.30 -0.40 -11.65
CA LYS A 170 -9.35 -1.85 -11.70
C LYS A 170 -10.72 -2.31 -12.14
N VAL A 171 -10.79 -3.31 -13.00
CA VAL A 171 -12.04 -4.02 -13.27
C VAL A 171 -12.54 -4.65 -11.99
N ASN A 172 -13.78 -4.37 -11.59
CA ASN A 172 -14.29 -4.81 -10.28
C ASN A 172 -14.59 -6.32 -10.23
N ARG A 173 -15.11 -6.92 -11.30
CA ARG A 173 -15.45 -8.35 -11.35
C ARG A 173 -14.20 -9.22 -11.43
N LEU A 174 -14.05 -10.17 -10.50
CA LEU A 174 -12.86 -11.03 -10.42
C LEU A 174 -12.79 -12.06 -11.55
N ASP A 175 -13.94 -12.57 -12.02
CA ASP A 175 -13.98 -13.44 -13.18
C ASP A 175 -13.49 -12.73 -14.46
N TRP A 176 -13.78 -11.44 -14.60
CA TRP A 176 -13.26 -10.64 -15.71
C TRP A 176 -11.77 -10.35 -15.55
N GLN A 177 -11.28 -10.10 -14.33
CA GLN A 177 -9.85 -9.97 -14.09
C GLN A 177 -9.11 -11.24 -14.50
N GLN A 178 -9.67 -12.40 -14.15
CA GLN A 178 -9.10 -13.70 -14.53
C GLN A 178 -9.11 -13.91 -16.06
N ARG A 179 -10.19 -13.57 -16.74
CA ARG A 179 -10.30 -13.67 -18.21
C ARG A 179 -9.35 -12.73 -18.94
N LEU A 180 -9.18 -11.51 -18.46
CA LEU A 180 -8.25 -10.52 -19.03
C LEU A 180 -6.79 -10.92 -18.79
N GLY A 181 -6.51 -11.53 -17.65
CA GLY A 181 -5.19 -12.05 -17.29
C GLY A 181 -4.11 -10.97 -17.16
N ASN A 182 -2.87 -11.39 -17.35
CA ASN A 182 -1.69 -10.55 -17.25
C ASN A 182 -0.86 -10.59 -18.54
N VAL A 183 -0.11 -9.52 -18.81
CA VAL A 183 0.95 -9.47 -19.83
C VAL A 183 2.25 -9.23 -19.11
N SER A 184 3.16 -10.19 -19.19
CA SER A 184 4.39 -10.17 -18.41
C SER A 184 4.08 -9.96 -16.91
N ARG A 185 4.44 -8.80 -16.35
CA ARG A 185 4.22 -8.45 -14.94
C ARG A 185 3.07 -7.46 -14.73
N ALA A 186 2.37 -7.09 -15.79
CA ALA A 186 1.29 -6.10 -15.72
C ALA A 186 -0.08 -6.75 -15.89
N PRO A 187 -1.06 -6.47 -15.02
CA PRO A 187 -2.43 -6.92 -15.20
C PRO A 187 -3.10 -6.15 -16.34
N ARG A 188 -3.86 -6.87 -17.20
CA ARG A 188 -4.68 -6.24 -18.24
C ARG A 188 -5.98 -5.62 -17.71
N TRP A 189 -6.32 -5.93 -16.49
CA TRP A 189 -7.53 -5.49 -15.81
C TRP A 189 -7.31 -4.29 -14.88
N ALA A 190 -6.09 -3.73 -14.86
CA ALA A 190 -5.77 -2.54 -14.09
C ALA A 190 -4.92 -1.57 -14.91
N ILE A 191 -5.18 -0.28 -14.73
CA ILE A 191 -4.42 0.79 -15.37
C ILE A 191 -4.05 1.85 -14.35
N ALA A 192 -2.79 2.27 -14.35
CA ALA A 192 -2.32 3.39 -13.54
C ALA A 192 -2.51 4.70 -14.32
N HIS A 193 -3.20 5.64 -13.71
CA HIS A 193 -3.37 7.01 -14.18
C HIS A 193 -2.52 7.93 -13.28
N LYS A 194 -1.37 8.34 -13.79
CA LYS A 194 -0.46 9.21 -13.04
C LYS A 194 -0.93 10.66 -13.08
N PHE A 195 -0.84 11.34 -11.95
CA PHE A 195 -1.08 12.78 -11.91
C PHE A 195 0.04 13.53 -12.63
N PRO A 196 -0.25 14.74 -13.15
CA PRO A 196 0.79 15.61 -13.68
C PRO A 196 1.92 15.80 -12.67
N ALA A 197 3.16 15.80 -13.17
CA ALA A 197 4.32 16.09 -12.33
C ALA A 197 4.21 17.52 -11.77
N GLU A 198 4.55 17.69 -10.51
CA GLU A 198 4.71 19.02 -9.92
C GLU A 198 5.91 19.69 -10.59
N LYS A 199 5.69 20.89 -11.14
CA LYS A 199 6.73 21.71 -11.72
C LYS A 199 7.13 22.77 -10.70
N ALA A 200 8.43 22.93 -10.48
CA ALA A 200 8.98 24.01 -9.69
C ALA A 200 10.07 24.71 -10.54
N GLU A 201 10.09 26.02 -10.48
CA GLU A 201 11.16 26.82 -11.06
C GLU A 201 12.13 27.24 -9.96
N THR A 202 13.41 27.19 -10.26
CA THR A 202 14.47 27.65 -9.36
C THR A 202 15.53 28.39 -10.16
N VAL A 203 16.24 29.27 -9.50
CA VAL A 203 17.39 29.98 -10.07
C VAL A 203 18.65 29.30 -9.57
N LEU A 204 19.49 28.85 -10.49
CA LEU A 204 20.82 28.36 -10.16
C LEU A 204 21.68 29.55 -9.73
N THR A 205 22.10 29.57 -8.48
CA THR A 205 22.86 30.70 -7.91
C THR A 205 24.37 30.46 -7.93
N ASP A 206 24.82 29.22 -8.05
CA ASP A 206 26.26 28.85 -8.12
C ASP A 206 26.41 27.43 -8.69
N ILE A 207 27.59 27.14 -9.27
CA ILE A 207 27.99 25.82 -9.80
C ILE A 207 29.31 25.42 -9.16
#